data_3ffe0862f45e04b2e0179554288fa00c
#
_entry.id   3ffe0862f45e04b2e0179554288fa00c
#
_cell.length_a   1.000
_cell.length_b   1.000
_cell.length_c   1.000
_cell.angle_alpha   90.00
_cell.angle_beta   90.00
_cell.angle_gamma   90.00
#
_symmetry.space_group_name_H-M   'P 1'
#
loop_
_entity.id
_entity.type
_entity.pdbx_description
1 polymer ?
#
loop_
_entity_poly.entity_id
_entity_poly.type
_entity_poly.pdbx_seq_one_letter_code
_entity_poly.pdbx_strand_id
1 'polypeptide(L)'
;MAYALLADDLHHQILNINSAELMTISGFIKIGNEQTGNHVTYKKVTDEEDYKIFDAMGVPQTTDGQFKKGPEAPFSSEGMVTFGQAIREGKMDAFTDDFKKLTGDDPISVAEMFAHSDDYQIGERHSKDD
;
A
#
# COMPACT_ATOMS: atom_id res chain seq x y z
N MET A 1 -15.26 3.20 -5.47
CA MET A 1 -16.41 2.33 -5.11
C MET A 1 -17.74 2.96 -5.50
N ALA A 2 -18.04 4.19 -5.10
CA ALA A 2 -19.32 4.85 -5.39
C ALA A 2 -19.66 4.94 -6.90
N TYR A 3 -18.67 5.26 -7.74
CA TYR A 3 -18.85 5.30 -9.20
C TYR A 3 -19.26 3.96 -9.79
N ALA A 4 -18.74 2.84 -9.26
CA ALA A 4 -19.11 1.50 -9.72
C ALA A 4 -20.58 1.18 -9.42
N LEU A 5 -21.13 1.71 -8.32
CA LEU A 5 -22.54 1.54 -7.96
C LEU A 5 -23.48 2.39 -8.82
N LEU A 6 -22.99 3.50 -9.39
CA LEU A 6 -23.75 4.43 -10.21
C LEU A 6 -23.66 4.14 -11.71
N ALA A 7 -22.77 3.25 -12.13
CA ALA A 7 -22.57 2.92 -13.53
C ALA A 7 -23.63 1.91 -14.01
N ASP A 8 -24.28 2.20 -15.12
CA ASP A 8 -25.38 1.39 -15.67
C ASP A 8 -24.91 0.23 -16.57
N ASP A 9 -23.65 0.25 -17.00
CA ASP A 9 -23.08 -0.64 -18.01
C ASP A 9 -22.08 -1.67 -17.48
N LEU A 10 -21.92 -1.77 -16.16
CA LEU A 10 -20.99 -2.71 -15.52
C LEU A 10 -21.66 -4.06 -15.21
N HIS A 11 -21.90 -4.86 -16.23
CA HIS A 11 -22.43 -6.20 -16.07
C HIS A 11 -21.33 -7.25 -16.16
N HIS A 12 -21.12 -7.99 -15.06
CA HIS A 12 -20.16 -9.11 -14.99
C HIS A 12 -18.72 -8.76 -15.42
N GLN A 13 -18.29 -7.53 -15.15
CA GLN A 13 -16.94 -7.06 -15.44
C GLN A 13 -16.05 -7.09 -14.19
N ILE A 14 -14.78 -7.41 -14.39
CA ILE A 14 -13.74 -7.26 -13.37
C ILE A 14 -12.96 -6.00 -13.70
N LEU A 15 -12.95 -5.05 -12.77
CA LEU A 15 -12.22 -3.80 -12.89
C LEU A 15 -10.99 -3.83 -11.96
N ASN A 16 -9.83 -3.48 -12.50
CA ASN A 16 -8.60 -3.31 -11.73
C ASN A 16 -8.41 -1.82 -11.43
N ILE A 17 -8.63 -1.44 -10.19
CA ILE A 17 -8.45 -0.05 -9.76
C ILE A 17 -7.01 0.12 -9.28
N ASN A 18 -6.21 0.74 -10.11
CA ASN A 18 -4.80 0.99 -9.87
C ASN A 18 -4.54 2.46 -9.59
N SER A 19 -3.35 2.75 -9.05
CA SER A 19 -2.80 4.11 -8.96
C SER A 19 -2.38 4.63 -10.35
N ALA A 20 -1.92 5.86 -10.41
CA ALA A 20 -1.57 6.54 -11.67
C ALA A 20 -0.45 5.85 -12.45
N GLU A 21 0.43 5.12 -11.77
CA GLU A 21 1.64 4.55 -12.36
C GLU A 21 2.09 3.26 -11.67
N LEU A 22 2.71 2.38 -12.43
CA LEU A 22 3.48 1.26 -11.90
C LEU A 22 4.84 1.76 -11.45
N MET A 23 5.23 1.45 -10.21
CA MET A 23 6.54 1.86 -9.71
C MET A 23 7.18 0.80 -8.83
N THR A 24 8.50 0.86 -8.71
CA THR A 24 9.27 0.05 -7.78
C THR A 24 9.20 0.64 -6.37
N ILE A 25 9.51 -0.17 -5.35
CA ILE A 25 9.60 0.29 -3.95
C ILE A 25 10.66 1.39 -3.82
N SER A 26 11.81 1.24 -4.46
CA SER A 26 12.85 2.28 -4.47
C SER A 26 12.40 3.57 -5.13
N GLY A 27 11.62 3.50 -6.21
CA GLY A 27 11.00 4.66 -6.85
C GLY A 27 10.00 5.37 -5.94
N PHE A 28 9.16 4.61 -5.26
CA PHE A 28 8.22 5.13 -4.27
C PHE A 28 8.92 5.87 -3.12
N ILE A 29 9.96 5.28 -2.54
CA ILE A 29 10.74 5.89 -1.46
C ILE A 29 11.44 7.15 -1.94
N LYS A 30 11.99 7.14 -3.15
CA LYS A 30 12.62 8.33 -3.74
C LYS A 30 11.66 9.51 -3.82
N ILE A 31 10.47 9.28 -4.36
CA ILE A 31 9.42 10.31 -4.45
C ILE A 31 9.03 10.80 -3.05
N GLY A 32 8.83 9.89 -2.11
CA GLY A 32 8.51 10.23 -0.72
C GLY A 32 9.58 11.13 -0.08
N ASN A 33 10.86 10.78 -0.25
CA ASN A 33 11.96 11.59 0.26
C ASN A 33 12.02 13.00 -0.36
N GLU A 34 11.83 13.09 -1.68
CA GLU A 34 11.83 14.37 -2.40
C GLU A 34 10.68 15.28 -1.97
N GLN A 35 9.49 14.74 -1.75
CA GLN A 35 8.31 15.53 -1.41
C GLN A 35 8.21 15.87 0.09
N THR A 36 8.73 15.05 0.97
CA THR A 36 8.62 15.24 2.43
C THR A 36 9.89 15.75 3.07
N GLY A 37 11.02 15.76 2.36
CA GLY A 37 12.34 16.10 2.90
C GLY A 37 12.91 15.06 3.86
N ASN A 38 12.32 13.88 3.94
CA ASN A 38 12.82 12.77 4.74
C ASN A 38 13.97 12.05 4.03
N HIS A 39 14.75 11.28 4.80
CA HIS A 39 15.87 10.48 4.31
C HIS A 39 15.68 9.01 4.67
N VAL A 40 14.65 8.39 4.08
CA VAL A 40 14.40 6.95 4.24
C VAL A 40 15.26 6.19 3.24
N THR A 41 15.97 5.17 3.73
CA THR A 41 16.85 4.33 2.91
C THR A 41 16.19 2.97 2.66
N TYR A 42 16.15 2.55 1.40
CA TYR A 42 15.71 1.21 1.02
C TYR A 42 16.87 0.22 1.11
N LYS A 43 16.69 -0.82 1.92
CA LYS A 43 17.64 -1.92 2.05
C LYS A 43 16.97 -3.22 1.62
N LYS A 44 17.55 -3.89 0.63
CA LYS A 44 17.15 -5.25 0.29
C LYS A 44 17.64 -6.21 1.34
N VAL A 45 16.75 -7.05 1.83
CA VAL A 45 17.05 -8.12 2.78
C VAL A 45 16.54 -9.45 2.24
N THR A 46 17.04 -10.57 2.76
CA THR A 46 16.48 -11.89 2.45
C THR A 46 15.20 -12.11 3.26
N ASP A 47 14.39 -13.08 2.84
CA ASP A 47 13.17 -13.42 3.59
C ASP A 47 13.48 -13.84 5.04
N GLU A 48 14.61 -14.51 5.27
CA GLU A 48 15.07 -14.91 6.61
C GLU A 48 15.46 -13.71 7.48
N GLU A 49 16.11 -12.71 6.88
CA GLU A 49 16.43 -11.46 7.57
C GLU A 49 15.17 -10.66 7.88
N ASP A 50 14.20 -10.67 6.98
CA ASP A 50 12.92 -10.00 7.14
C ASP A 50 12.14 -10.60 8.33
N TYR A 51 12.08 -11.93 8.44
CA TYR A 51 11.50 -12.61 9.59
C TYR A 51 12.16 -12.20 10.91
N LYS A 52 13.49 -12.09 10.94
CA LYS A 52 14.23 -11.66 12.15
C LYS A 52 13.90 -10.21 12.53
N ILE A 53 13.74 -9.33 11.55
CA ILE A 53 13.33 -7.94 11.79
C ILE A 53 11.94 -7.90 12.41
N PHE A 54 10.99 -8.64 11.85
CA PHE A 54 9.63 -8.70 12.37
C PHE A 54 9.58 -9.33 13.78
N ASP A 55 10.35 -10.36 14.02
CA ASP A 55 10.46 -10.98 15.35
C ASP A 55 11.00 -9.98 16.38
N ALA A 56 12.00 -9.19 16.02
CA ALA A 56 12.54 -8.14 16.88
C ALA A 56 11.54 -7.02 17.16
N MET A 57 10.59 -6.77 16.25
CA MET A 57 9.50 -5.82 16.41
C MET A 57 8.31 -6.40 17.20
N GLY A 58 8.34 -7.67 17.58
CA GLY A 58 7.25 -8.33 18.28
C GLY A 58 6.07 -8.73 17.40
N VAL A 59 6.26 -8.78 16.08
CA VAL A 59 5.22 -9.20 15.13
C VAL A 59 5.11 -10.73 15.16
N PRO A 60 3.92 -11.32 15.36
CA PRO A 60 3.76 -12.76 15.37
C PRO A 60 4.01 -13.33 13.96
N GLN A 61 4.57 -14.54 13.90
CA GLN A 61 4.85 -15.21 12.63
C GLN A 61 3.57 -15.57 11.88
N THR A 62 2.57 -16.09 12.61
CA THR A 62 1.26 -16.46 12.07
C THR A 62 0.15 -15.83 12.89
N THR A 63 -1.02 -15.65 12.27
CA THR A 63 -2.23 -15.21 12.94
C THR A 63 -3.33 -16.25 12.70
N ASP A 64 -4.28 -16.33 13.64
CA ASP A 64 -5.48 -17.17 13.50
C ASP A 64 -6.58 -16.52 12.63
N GLY A 65 -6.27 -15.41 11.99
CA GLY A 65 -7.21 -14.61 11.19
C GLY A 65 -8.19 -13.78 12.03
N GLN A 66 -8.08 -13.82 13.35
CA GLN A 66 -8.86 -12.98 14.25
C GLN A 66 -8.06 -11.77 14.69
N PHE A 67 -8.47 -10.60 14.24
CA PHE A 67 -7.87 -9.34 14.68
C PHE A 67 -8.36 -9.00 16.09
N LYS A 68 -7.55 -9.26 17.10
CA LYS A 68 -7.82 -8.80 18.47
C LYS A 68 -7.63 -7.28 18.54
N LYS A 69 -8.57 -6.60 19.18
CA LYS A 69 -8.41 -5.19 19.53
C LYS A 69 -7.35 -5.09 20.64
N GLY A 70 -6.18 -4.52 20.31
CA GLY A 70 -5.11 -4.36 21.27
C GLY A 70 -3.83 -3.83 20.62
N PRO A 71 -2.73 -3.70 21.38
CA PRO A 71 -1.43 -3.24 20.84
C PRO A 71 -0.72 -4.27 19.96
N GLU A 72 -1.31 -5.44 19.77
CA GLU A 72 -0.77 -6.47 18.88
C GLU A 72 -0.92 -6.04 17.42
N ALA A 73 0.13 -6.23 16.64
CA ALA A 73 0.11 -5.92 15.22
C ALA A 73 -1.01 -6.70 14.49
N PRO A 74 -1.82 -6.04 13.66
CA PRO A 74 -2.95 -6.67 12.98
C PRO A 74 -2.54 -7.56 11.79
N PHE A 75 -1.28 -7.94 11.69
CA PHE A 75 -0.71 -8.72 10.60
C PHE A 75 0.34 -9.71 11.14
N SER A 76 0.70 -10.69 10.32
CA SER A 76 1.76 -11.66 10.60
C SER A 76 2.99 -11.40 9.73
N SER A 77 4.17 -11.77 10.20
CA SER A 77 5.38 -11.70 9.39
C SER A 77 5.33 -12.61 8.16
N GLU A 78 4.71 -13.79 8.28
CA GLU A 78 4.47 -14.68 7.14
C GLU A 78 3.62 -14.00 6.06
N GLY A 79 2.54 -13.30 6.44
CA GLY A 79 1.72 -12.55 5.50
C GLY A 79 2.51 -11.46 4.78
N MET A 80 3.35 -10.72 5.48
CA MET A 80 4.17 -9.65 4.88
C MET A 80 5.25 -10.20 3.94
N VAL A 81 5.95 -11.26 4.35
CA VAL A 81 7.00 -11.89 3.53
C VAL A 81 6.41 -12.52 2.27
N THR A 82 5.30 -13.25 2.38
CA THR A 82 4.64 -13.87 1.22
C THR A 82 4.06 -12.81 0.27
N PHE A 83 3.57 -11.70 0.78
CA PHE A 83 3.14 -10.57 -0.04
C PHE A 83 4.32 -9.96 -0.82
N GLY A 84 5.47 -9.78 -0.17
CA GLY A 84 6.71 -9.36 -0.82
C GLY A 84 7.16 -10.32 -1.91
N GLN A 85 7.03 -11.63 -1.69
CA GLN A 85 7.32 -12.66 -2.71
C GLN A 85 6.39 -12.51 -3.91
N ALA A 86 5.10 -12.31 -3.69
CA ALA A 86 4.13 -12.13 -4.78
C ALA A 86 4.46 -10.89 -5.64
N ILE A 87 4.92 -9.81 -5.02
CA ILE A 87 5.39 -8.63 -5.74
C ILE A 87 6.62 -8.95 -6.60
N ARG A 88 7.62 -9.64 -6.04
CA ARG A 88 8.85 -10.04 -6.76
C ARG A 88 8.57 -10.97 -7.94
N GLU A 89 7.57 -11.84 -7.81
CA GLU A 89 7.14 -12.76 -8.86
C GLU A 89 6.25 -12.11 -9.93
N GLY A 90 5.99 -10.82 -9.86
CA GLY A 90 5.18 -10.08 -10.81
C GLY A 90 3.67 -10.35 -10.73
N LYS A 91 3.19 -10.98 -9.67
CA LYS A 91 1.75 -11.29 -9.50
C LYS A 91 0.88 -10.05 -9.30
N MET A 92 1.49 -8.92 -8.97
CA MET A 92 0.82 -7.64 -8.73
C MET A 92 1.04 -6.62 -9.87
N ASP A 93 1.55 -7.05 -11.02
CA ASP A 93 1.89 -6.17 -12.14
C ASP A 93 0.69 -5.78 -13.02
N ALA A 94 -0.52 -6.17 -12.66
CA ALA A 94 -1.72 -5.76 -13.36
C ALA A 94 -1.88 -4.23 -13.32
N PHE A 95 -1.87 -3.61 -14.49
CA PHE A 95 -2.03 -2.18 -14.65
C PHE A 95 -3.03 -1.88 -15.77
N THR A 96 -4.10 -1.19 -15.43
CA THR A 96 -5.17 -0.84 -16.38
C THR A 96 -5.57 0.63 -16.23
N ASP A 97 -6.32 1.14 -17.19
CA ASP A 97 -6.94 2.46 -17.15
C ASP A 97 -8.40 2.44 -16.66
N ASP A 98 -8.80 1.38 -15.98
CA ASP A 98 -10.19 1.17 -15.55
C ASP A 98 -10.68 2.26 -14.60
N PHE A 99 -9.81 2.83 -13.77
CA PHE A 99 -10.18 3.97 -12.92
C PHE A 99 -10.66 5.17 -13.75
N LYS A 100 -9.89 5.53 -14.79
CA LYS A 100 -10.24 6.64 -15.67
C LYS A 100 -11.49 6.35 -16.48
N LYS A 101 -11.65 5.13 -16.97
CA LYS A 101 -12.86 4.71 -17.68
C LYS A 101 -14.11 4.80 -16.81
N LEU A 102 -13.98 4.42 -15.53
CA LEU A 102 -15.08 4.42 -14.59
C LEU A 102 -15.42 5.83 -14.09
N THR A 103 -14.44 6.66 -13.77
CA THR A 103 -14.63 7.96 -13.10
C THR A 103 -14.56 9.15 -14.05
N GLY A 104 -13.91 9.02 -15.20
CA GLY A 104 -13.56 10.11 -16.10
C GLY A 104 -12.34 10.93 -15.67
N ASP A 105 -11.81 10.68 -14.48
CA ASP A 105 -10.67 11.39 -13.90
C ASP A 105 -9.41 10.53 -13.91
N ASP A 106 -8.24 11.17 -13.91
CA ASP A 106 -6.98 10.48 -13.73
C ASP A 106 -6.76 10.14 -12.24
N PRO A 107 -6.15 8.98 -11.92
CA PRO A 107 -5.77 8.67 -10.56
C PRO A 107 -4.76 9.67 -10.02
N ILE A 108 -4.79 9.91 -8.72
CA ILE A 108 -3.82 10.76 -8.03
C ILE A 108 -2.44 10.10 -8.09
N SER A 109 -1.41 10.85 -8.47
CA SER A 109 -0.04 10.37 -8.48
C SER A 109 0.53 10.24 -7.06
N VAL A 110 1.54 9.40 -6.89
CA VAL A 110 2.23 9.26 -5.59
C VAL A 110 2.90 10.57 -5.17
N ALA A 111 3.47 11.30 -6.12
CA ALA A 111 4.06 12.61 -5.85
C ALA A 111 3.01 13.62 -5.32
N GLU A 112 1.84 13.65 -5.93
CA GLU A 112 0.72 14.50 -5.48
C GLU A 112 0.21 14.08 -4.10
N MET A 113 0.09 12.77 -3.85
CA MET A 113 -0.31 12.25 -2.54
C MET A 113 0.64 12.72 -1.43
N PHE A 114 1.95 12.66 -1.65
CA PHE A 114 2.93 13.13 -0.67
C PHE A 114 2.96 14.65 -0.52
N ALA A 115 2.79 15.39 -1.61
CA ALA A 115 2.77 16.85 -1.59
C ALA A 115 1.54 17.41 -0.82
N HIS A 116 0.42 16.70 -0.87
CA HIS A 116 -0.83 17.06 -0.23
C HIS A 116 -1.31 15.99 0.75
N SER A 117 -0.39 15.39 1.50
CA SER A 117 -0.69 14.28 2.41
C SER A 117 -1.77 14.60 3.44
N ASP A 118 -1.92 15.86 3.80
CA ASP A 118 -2.92 16.34 4.75
C ASP A 118 -4.35 16.20 4.22
N ASP A 119 -4.53 16.37 2.91
CA ASP A 119 -5.83 16.32 2.26
C ASP A 119 -6.34 14.88 2.07
N TYR A 120 -5.40 13.91 2.06
CA TYR A 120 -5.70 12.49 1.79
C TYR A 120 -5.68 11.61 3.04
N GLN A 121 -5.46 12.16 4.21
CA GLN A 121 -5.48 11.39 5.46
C GLN A 121 -6.93 11.07 5.88
N ILE A 122 -7.15 9.81 6.20
CA ILE A 122 -8.40 9.33 6.76
C ILE A 122 -8.18 9.02 8.24
N GLY A 123 -8.95 9.67 9.13
CA GLY A 123 -8.88 9.49 10.56
C GLY A 123 -8.18 10.61 11.31
N GLU A 124 -8.16 10.51 12.63
CA GLU A 124 -7.50 11.48 13.50
C GLU A 124 -5.98 11.38 13.36
N ARG A 125 -5.33 12.52 13.22
CA ARG A 125 -3.87 12.58 13.33
C ARG A 125 -3.49 12.29 14.77
N HIS A 126 -2.65 11.30 14.98
CA HIS A 126 -1.88 11.24 16.21
C HIS A 126 -0.87 12.40 16.15
N SER A 127 -1.09 13.43 16.95
CA SER A 127 -0.11 14.49 17.09
C SER A 127 1.20 13.90 17.61
N LYS A 128 2.33 14.33 17.06
CA LYS A 128 3.65 13.87 17.52
C LYS A 128 4.00 14.34 18.95
N ASP A 129 3.07 15.00 19.61
CA ASP A 129 3.23 15.64 20.92
C ASP A 129 2.58 14.83 22.06
N ASP A 130 2.16 13.61 21.78
CA ASP A 130 1.68 12.65 22.78
C ASP A 130 2.76 11.62 23.14
#